data_f3224820b43279f51bc81acb2400d4d2
#
_entry.id   f3224820b43279f51bc81acb2400d4d2
#
_cell.length_a   1.000
_cell.length_b   1.000
_cell.length_c   1.000
_cell.angle_alpha   90.00
_cell.angle_beta   90.00
_cell.angle_gamma   90.00
#
_symmetry.space_group_name_H-M   'P 1'
#
loop_
_entity.id
_entity.type
_entity.pdbx_description
1 polymer ?
#
loop_
_entity_poly.entity_id
_entity_poly.type
_entity_poly.pdbx_seq_one_letter_code
_entity_poly.pdbx_strand_id
1 'polypeptide(L)'
;MGDLHVHSLLVTGANRGIGLELVRQFLGMPSPPAWVFAACRDPKGQRAQELQNLASKHPNLVIIPLEVTDPASIKAAEARVGEHLRGSGLNLLINNAGTAKASSLDNETLENMTQIYTTNTVGPLLLGQAFLPLLKKAAQGIPGSALNCSKAAIINMSSSAGSIEEVFLWNYGQVVSYRCSKAALNMLTKCQSLRYREHGILCAALHPGWVQTDMGGSGSQKVRELLARVWKNLFICKCRACCGLNSPRHAGLWGNFLADTLSWRRMMEGEMGNSSCPMLASPHSLQRAPSPEQ
;
A
#
# COMPACT_ATOMS: atom_id res chain seq x y z
N MET A 1 7.98 -1.87 24.02
CA MET A 1 7.51 -1.59 22.65
C MET A 1 7.28 -0.09 22.60
N GLY A 2 8.04 0.66 21.79
CA GLY A 2 7.81 2.10 21.70
C GLY A 2 6.45 2.38 21.06
N ASP A 3 5.62 3.16 21.71
CA ASP A 3 4.32 3.58 21.17
C ASP A 3 4.54 4.40 19.90
N LEU A 4 3.73 4.11 18.87
CA LEU A 4 3.74 4.90 17.64
C LEU A 4 3.13 6.27 17.92
N HIS A 5 3.92 7.29 17.81
CA HIS A 5 3.47 8.67 17.85
C HIS A 5 3.48 9.28 16.43
N VAL A 6 2.35 9.27 15.73
CA VAL A 6 2.16 10.02 14.49
C VAL A 6 1.37 11.27 14.81
N HIS A 7 1.98 12.45 14.62
CA HIS A 7 1.30 13.71 14.89
C HIS A 7 0.30 14.06 13.79
N SER A 8 0.63 13.80 12.53
CA SER A 8 -0.24 14.10 11.39
C SER A 8 -0.13 13.05 10.28
N LEU A 9 -1.23 12.72 9.64
CA LEU A 9 -1.24 11.80 8.51
C LEU A 9 -2.24 12.20 7.44
N LEU A 10 -1.94 11.82 6.19
CA LEU A 10 -2.84 11.90 5.05
C LEU A 10 -3.05 10.52 4.45
N VAL A 11 -4.31 10.10 4.30
CA VAL A 11 -4.71 8.85 3.64
C VAL A 11 -5.49 9.16 2.38
N THR A 12 -5.04 8.68 1.23
CA THR A 12 -5.77 8.81 -0.04
C THR A 12 -6.75 7.67 -0.26
N GLY A 13 -7.87 7.91 -0.95
CA GLY A 13 -8.93 6.91 -1.12
C GLY A 13 -9.59 6.51 0.20
N ALA A 14 -9.79 7.46 1.10
CA ALA A 14 -10.20 7.24 2.49
C ALA A 14 -11.72 7.10 2.70
N ASN A 15 -12.52 7.22 1.65
CA ASN A 15 -13.99 7.19 1.76
C ASN A 15 -14.60 5.78 1.90
N ARG A 16 -13.81 4.72 1.72
CA ARG A 16 -14.26 3.32 1.80
C ARG A 16 -13.10 2.34 1.98
N GLY A 17 -13.46 1.07 2.22
CA GLY A 17 -12.50 -0.05 2.23
C GLY A 17 -11.32 0.15 3.17
N ILE A 18 -10.12 -0.17 2.69
CA ILE A 18 -8.87 -0.09 3.46
C ILE A 18 -8.61 1.33 3.97
N GLY A 19 -8.79 2.34 3.11
CA GLY A 19 -8.52 3.73 3.48
C GLY A 19 -9.41 4.23 4.61
N LEU A 20 -10.69 3.90 4.59
CA LEU A 20 -11.64 4.27 5.65
C LEU A 20 -11.30 3.57 6.98
N GLU A 21 -10.96 2.29 6.91
CA GLU A 21 -10.58 1.54 8.10
C GLU A 21 -9.25 2.04 8.71
N LEU A 22 -8.29 2.44 7.87
CA LEU A 22 -7.07 3.11 8.34
C LEU A 22 -7.40 4.38 9.13
N VAL A 23 -8.28 5.23 8.60
CA VAL A 23 -8.75 6.44 9.30
C VAL A 23 -9.36 6.08 10.65
N ARG A 24 -10.26 5.08 10.70
CA ARG A 24 -10.86 4.62 11.98
C ARG A 24 -9.84 4.16 12.99
N GLN A 25 -8.86 3.38 12.55
CA GLN A 25 -7.83 2.85 13.44
C GLN A 25 -6.94 3.95 14.01
N PHE A 26 -6.55 4.93 13.20
CA PHE A 26 -5.78 6.08 13.70
C PHE A 26 -6.57 6.93 14.69
N LEU A 27 -7.86 7.17 14.42
CA LEU A 27 -8.73 7.91 15.33
C LEU A 27 -9.00 7.14 16.64
N GLY A 28 -9.00 5.80 16.59
CA GLY A 28 -9.21 4.93 17.75
C GLY A 28 -7.95 4.57 18.55
N MET A 29 -6.79 5.14 18.22
CA MET A 29 -5.56 4.91 18.99
C MET A 29 -5.66 5.49 20.40
N PRO A 30 -4.96 4.92 21.41
CA PRO A 30 -4.88 5.52 22.76
C PRO A 30 -4.35 6.96 22.74
N SER A 31 -3.41 7.24 21.83
CA SER A 31 -2.91 8.59 21.54
C SER A 31 -3.14 8.90 20.06
N PRO A 32 -4.34 9.38 19.69
CA PRO A 32 -4.66 9.63 18.28
C PRO A 32 -3.84 10.79 17.74
N PRO A 33 -3.60 10.83 16.41
CA PRO A 33 -2.92 11.94 15.76
C PRO A 33 -3.65 13.27 15.99
N ALA A 34 -2.90 14.37 16.09
CA ALA A 34 -3.47 15.70 16.17
C ALA A 34 -4.24 16.07 14.89
N TRP A 35 -3.80 15.54 13.72
CA TRP A 35 -4.45 15.73 12.44
C TRP A 35 -4.52 14.44 11.64
N VAL A 36 -5.73 14.09 11.20
CA VAL A 36 -6.01 13.01 10.27
C VAL A 36 -6.66 13.61 9.02
N PHE A 37 -5.93 13.63 7.91
CA PHE A 37 -6.45 14.11 6.64
C PHE A 37 -6.93 12.89 5.83
N ALA A 38 -8.22 12.83 5.58
CA ALA A 38 -8.86 11.76 4.82
C ALA A 38 -9.23 12.26 3.43
N ALA A 39 -8.48 11.85 2.41
CA ALA A 39 -8.67 12.37 1.06
C ALA A 39 -9.49 11.44 0.18
N CYS A 40 -10.45 12.00 -0.57
CA CYS A 40 -11.25 11.29 -1.57
C CYS A 40 -11.73 12.24 -2.67
N ARG A 41 -12.12 11.70 -3.82
CA ARG A 41 -12.56 12.47 -5.00
C ARG A 41 -13.84 13.25 -4.76
N ASP A 42 -14.82 12.60 -4.17
CA ASP A 42 -16.14 13.16 -3.90
C ASP A 42 -16.45 13.08 -2.40
N PRO A 43 -16.10 14.12 -1.63
CA PRO A 43 -16.37 14.17 -0.19
C PRO A 43 -17.86 14.26 0.17
N LYS A 44 -18.69 14.72 -0.74
CA LYS A 44 -20.15 14.92 -0.52
C LYS A 44 -21.00 13.78 -1.05
N GLY A 45 -20.40 12.88 -1.83
CA GLY A 45 -21.10 11.76 -2.44
C GLY A 45 -21.54 10.69 -1.45
N GLN A 46 -22.50 9.88 -1.84
CA GLN A 46 -23.05 8.80 -1.03
C GLN A 46 -21.96 7.84 -0.49
N ARG A 47 -20.93 7.58 -1.27
CA ARG A 47 -19.81 6.70 -0.85
C ARG A 47 -18.92 7.30 0.24
N ALA A 48 -19.04 8.59 0.54
CA ALA A 48 -18.29 9.25 1.60
C ALA A 48 -19.14 9.47 2.88
N GLN A 49 -20.39 9.03 2.91
CA GLN A 49 -21.30 9.26 4.05
C GLN A 49 -20.70 8.77 5.38
N GLU A 50 -20.07 7.61 5.37
CA GLU A 50 -19.46 7.04 6.57
C GLU A 50 -18.24 7.85 7.04
N LEU A 51 -17.45 8.36 6.10
CA LEU A 51 -16.33 9.26 6.38
C LEU A 51 -16.83 10.60 6.95
N GLN A 52 -17.94 11.15 6.42
CA GLN A 52 -18.59 12.34 6.95
C GLN A 52 -19.10 12.13 8.39
N ASN A 53 -19.71 10.98 8.65
CA ASN A 53 -20.16 10.59 9.99
C ASN A 53 -19.01 10.46 10.99
N LEU A 54 -17.83 10.03 10.55
CA LEU A 54 -16.63 10.04 11.38
C LEU A 54 -16.14 11.47 11.64
N ALA A 55 -16.10 12.31 10.62
CA ALA A 55 -15.64 13.69 10.74
C ALA A 55 -16.53 14.53 11.68
N SER A 56 -17.83 14.27 11.74
CA SER A 56 -18.72 14.94 12.69
C SER A 56 -18.45 14.59 14.16
N LYS A 57 -17.77 13.46 14.43
CA LYS A 57 -17.45 12.98 15.79
C LYS A 57 -16.00 13.23 16.20
N HIS A 58 -15.12 13.52 15.25
CA HIS A 58 -13.69 13.66 15.47
C HIS A 58 -13.19 14.99 14.92
N PRO A 59 -13.00 16.03 15.75
CA PRO A 59 -12.60 17.38 15.31
C PRO A 59 -11.19 17.42 14.69
N ASN A 60 -10.36 16.40 14.93
CA ASN A 60 -9.05 16.21 14.32
C ASN A 60 -9.09 15.51 12.95
N LEU A 61 -10.27 15.11 12.45
CA LEU A 61 -10.44 14.53 11.13
C LEU A 61 -10.88 15.59 10.12
N VAL A 62 -10.05 15.81 9.10
CA VAL A 62 -10.33 16.76 8.01
C VAL A 62 -10.50 15.99 6.70
N ILE A 63 -11.64 16.18 6.03
CA ILE A 63 -11.88 15.58 4.72
C ILE A 63 -11.32 16.50 3.63
N ILE A 64 -10.44 15.95 2.77
CA ILE A 64 -9.76 16.67 1.70
C ILE A 64 -10.29 16.18 0.33
N PRO A 65 -10.88 17.07 -0.51
CA PRO A 65 -11.14 16.74 -1.90
C PRO A 65 -9.82 16.47 -2.63
N LEU A 66 -9.68 15.30 -3.29
CA LEU A 66 -8.45 14.93 -3.96
C LEU A 66 -8.69 13.92 -5.08
N GLU A 67 -8.39 14.32 -6.32
CA GLU A 67 -8.18 13.42 -7.44
C GLU A 67 -6.66 13.20 -7.61
N VAL A 68 -6.21 11.96 -7.39
CA VAL A 68 -4.77 11.62 -7.35
C VAL A 68 -4.08 11.67 -8.71
N THR A 69 -4.86 11.79 -9.79
CA THR A 69 -4.37 11.91 -11.17
C THR A 69 -4.37 13.34 -11.70
N ASP A 70 -4.90 14.29 -10.91
CA ASP A 70 -4.99 15.71 -11.29
C ASP A 70 -3.98 16.56 -10.50
N PRO A 71 -2.95 17.12 -11.16
CA PRO A 71 -1.96 17.99 -10.49
C PRO A 71 -2.56 19.23 -9.81
N ALA A 72 -3.63 19.81 -10.37
CA ALA A 72 -4.28 20.96 -9.77
C ALA A 72 -4.99 20.58 -8.46
N SER A 73 -5.70 19.44 -8.45
CA SER A 73 -6.32 18.87 -7.26
C SER A 73 -5.28 18.54 -6.18
N ILE A 74 -4.14 17.95 -6.58
CA ILE A 74 -3.04 17.62 -5.66
C ILE A 74 -2.47 18.89 -5.02
N LYS A 75 -2.22 19.94 -5.80
CA LYS A 75 -1.72 21.22 -5.31
C LYS A 75 -2.69 21.89 -4.32
N ALA A 76 -3.99 21.87 -4.63
CA ALA A 76 -5.01 22.40 -3.73
C ALA A 76 -5.09 21.60 -2.42
N ALA A 77 -4.97 20.27 -2.49
CA ALA A 77 -4.95 19.42 -1.31
C ALA A 77 -3.72 19.67 -0.43
N GLU A 78 -2.53 19.82 -1.03
CA GLU A 78 -1.30 20.14 -0.30
C GLU A 78 -1.42 21.48 0.43
N ALA A 79 -1.89 22.52 -0.24
CA ALA A 79 -2.07 23.85 0.37
C ALA A 79 -3.02 23.77 1.57
N ARG A 80 -4.17 23.09 1.42
CA ARG A 80 -5.15 22.92 2.49
C ARG A 80 -4.60 22.13 3.69
N VAL A 81 -3.84 21.09 3.46
CA VAL A 81 -3.15 20.35 4.52
C VAL A 81 -2.13 21.23 5.22
N GLY A 82 -1.34 22.00 4.45
CA GLY A 82 -0.35 22.94 4.98
C GLY A 82 -0.95 24.02 5.90
N GLU A 83 -2.12 24.55 5.55
CA GLU A 83 -2.87 25.53 6.37
C GLU A 83 -3.23 24.95 7.75
N HIS A 84 -3.74 23.71 7.82
CA HIS A 84 -4.08 23.06 9.09
C HIS A 84 -2.86 22.75 9.93
N LEU A 85 -1.74 22.39 9.30
CA LEU A 85 -0.50 22.06 9.98
C LEU A 85 0.22 23.28 10.60
N ARG A 86 -0.13 24.50 10.19
CA ARG A 86 0.37 25.78 10.78
C ARG A 86 1.88 25.82 11.01
N GLY A 87 2.62 25.22 10.11
CA GLY A 87 4.07 25.20 10.21
C GLY A 87 4.66 23.91 10.80
N SER A 88 3.92 23.01 11.39
CA SER A 88 4.35 21.62 11.60
C SER A 88 4.38 20.89 10.26
N GLY A 89 5.13 19.81 10.14
CA GLY A 89 5.17 19.01 8.92
C GLY A 89 4.10 17.92 8.88
N LEU A 90 4.00 17.23 7.74
CA LEU A 90 3.21 15.99 7.60
C LEU A 90 4.11 14.79 7.94
N ASN A 91 3.72 13.99 8.96
CA ASN A 91 4.53 12.83 9.34
C ASN A 91 4.28 11.61 8.45
N LEU A 92 3.05 11.39 7.99
CA LEU A 92 2.73 10.16 7.28
C LEU A 92 1.83 10.42 6.07
N LEU A 93 2.34 10.10 4.88
CA LEU A 93 1.56 10.05 3.64
C LEU A 93 1.27 8.59 3.28
N ILE A 94 -0.01 8.21 3.24
CA ILE A 94 -0.45 6.87 2.84
C ILE A 94 -1.11 6.97 1.46
N ASN A 95 -0.41 6.55 0.43
CA ASN A 95 -0.92 6.41 -0.92
C ASN A 95 -1.73 5.12 -1.01
N ASN A 96 -3.00 5.17 -0.61
CA ASN A 96 -3.92 4.04 -0.60
C ASN A 96 -4.89 4.05 -1.79
N ALA A 97 -5.19 5.21 -2.37
CA ALA A 97 -6.02 5.27 -3.58
C ALA A 97 -5.47 4.35 -4.67
N GLY A 98 -6.35 3.54 -5.25
CA GLY A 98 -5.98 2.61 -6.28
C GLY A 98 -7.20 2.04 -6.98
N THR A 99 -6.96 1.47 -8.17
CA THR A 99 -7.99 0.83 -8.99
C THR A 99 -7.47 -0.45 -9.59
N ALA A 100 -8.37 -1.39 -9.83
CA ALA A 100 -8.12 -2.61 -10.57
C ALA A 100 -9.32 -2.88 -11.49
N LYS A 101 -9.06 -3.54 -12.61
CA LYS A 101 -10.08 -3.99 -13.54
C LYS A 101 -9.74 -5.39 -13.99
N ALA A 102 -10.74 -6.24 -14.11
CA ALA A 102 -10.55 -7.58 -14.65
C ALA A 102 -10.05 -7.50 -16.09
N SER A 103 -8.94 -8.14 -16.39
CA SER A 103 -8.34 -8.21 -17.72
C SER A 103 -7.46 -9.45 -17.86
N SER A 104 -7.26 -9.89 -19.09
CA SER A 104 -6.29 -10.90 -19.50
C SER A 104 -5.32 -10.29 -20.51
N LEU A 105 -4.25 -11.01 -20.87
CA LEU A 105 -3.36 -10.57 -21.95
C LEU A 105 -4.10 -10.41 -23.28
N ASP A 106 -5.12 -11.22 -23.54
CA ASP A 106 -5.85 -11.24 -24.81
C ASP A 106 -6.84 -10.07 -24.95
N ASN A 107 -7.32 -9.50 -23.82
CA ASN A 107 -8.33 -8.43 -23.81
C ASN A 107 -7.88 -7.15 -23.13
N GLU A 108 -6.59 -7.04 -22.79
CA GLU A 108 -6.06 -5.80 -22.20
C GLU A 108 -6.01 -4.68 -23.23
N THR A 109 -6.30 -3.45 -22.79
CA THR A 109 -6.37 -2.29 -23.68
C THR A 109 -5.40 -1.20 -23.23
N LEU A 110 -4.94 -0.39 -24.19
CA LEU A 110 -4.11 0.81 -23.93
C LEU A 110 -4.79 1.74 -22.91
N GLU A 111 -6.08 1.98 -23.09
CA GLU A 111 -6.86 2.87 -22.23
C GLU A 111 -6.90 2.34 -20.78
N ASN A 112 -7.26 1.07 -20.61
CA ASN A 112 -7.32 0.45 -19.29
C ASN A 112 -5.95 0.43 -18.60
N MET A 113 -4.91 0.05 -19.33
CA MET A 113 -3.54 0.02 -18.81
C MET A 113 -3.06 1.42 -18.42
N THR A 114 -3.31 2.42 -19.25
CA THR A 114 -2.97 3.82 -18.96
C THR A 114 -3.70 4.34 -17.73
N GLN A 115 -5.01 4.10 -17.62
CA GLN A 115 -5.82 4.55 -16.50
C GLN A 115 -5.33 3.93 -15.18
N ILE A 116 -5.11 2.60 -15.17
CA ILE A 116 -4.68 1.88 -13.97
C ILE A 116 -3.27 2.31 -13.57
N TYR A 117 -2.36 2.43 -14.53
CA TYR A 117 -0.99 2.86 -14.27
C TYR A 117 -0.95 4.30 -13.74
N THR A 118 -1.70 5.21 -14.34
CA THR A 118 -1.78 6.62 -13.90
C THR A 118 -2.29 6.71 -12.47
N THR A 119 -3.35 6.00 -12.12
CA THR A 119 -3.89 6.02 -10.75
C THR A 119 -2.93 5.37 -9.75
N ASN A 120 -2.43 4.18 -10.06
CA ASN A 120 -1.72 3.34 -9.08
C ASN A 120 -0.23 3.67 -8.93
N THR A 121 0.37 4.34 -9.92
CA THR A 121 1.82 4.60 -9.95
C THR A 121 2.13 6.09 -10.10
N VAL A 122 1.55 6.76 -11.11
CA VAL A 122 1.83 8.18 -11.35
C VAL A 122 1.22 9.04 -10.24
N GLY A 123 0.01 8.75 -9.78
CA GLY A 123 -0.61 9.43 -8.62
C GLY A 123 0.29 9.45 -7.38
N PRO A 124 0.76 8.30 -6.88
CA PRO A 124 1.74 8.23 -5.78
C PRO A 124 3.05 8.99 -6.03
N LEU A 125 3.55 9.04 -7.27
CA LEU A 125 4.69 9.87 -7.62
C LEU A 125 4.38 11.35 -7.42
N LEU A 126 3.30 11.85 -8.01
CA LEU A 126 2.89 13.25 -7.94
C LEU A 126 2.59 13.69 -6.50
N LEU A 127 1.92 12.84 -5.72
CA LEU A 127 1.66 13.08 -4.30
C LEU A 127 2.96 13.13 -3.50
N GLY A 128 3.87 12.18 -3.72
CA GLY A 128 5.19 12.19 -3.08
C GLY A 128 5.98 13.46 -3.37
N GLN A 129 5.91 13.99 -4.59
CA GLN A 129 6.55 15.25 -4.99
C GLN A 129 5.88 16.47 -4.34
N ALA A 130 4.55 16.55 -4.40
CA ALA A 130 3.81 17.69 -3.88
C ALA A 130 3.93 17.82 -2.35
N PHE A 131 3.84 16.71 -1.63
CA PHE A 131 3.91 16.69 -0.16
C PHE A 131 5.34 16.61 0.39
N LEU A 132 6.37 16.52 -0.47
CA LEU A 132 7.78 16.44 -0.03
C LEU A 132 8.20 17.59 0.88
N PRO A 133 7.83 18.86 0.64
CA PRO A 133 8.18 19.96 1.56
C PRO A 133 7.63 19.75 2.98
N LEU A 134 6.39 19.30 3.10
CA LEU A 134 5.74 19.04 4.39
C LEU A 134 6.37 17.83 5.11
N LEU A 135 6.71 16.77 4.35
CA LEU A 135 7.40 15.59 4.89
C LEU A 135 8.82 15.94 5.40
N LYS A 136 9.58 16.75 4.64
CA LYS A 136 10.88 17.24 5.06
C LYS A 136 10.79 18.05 6.36
N LYS A 137 9.79 18.91 6.48
CA LYS A 137 9.54 19.72 7.65
C LYS A 137 9.27 18.87 8.90
N ALA A 138 8.43 17.83 8.78
CA ALA A 138 8.19 16.87 9.86
C ALA A 138 9.48 16.12 10.24
N ALA A 139 10.26 15.70 9.25
CA ALA A 139 11.50 14.98 9.47
C ALA A 139 12.55 15.81 10.25
N GLN A 140 12.60 17.10 10.03
CA GLN A 140 13.49 18.04 10.74
C GLN A 140 13.08 18.28 12.19
N GLY A 141 11.78 18.22 12.49
CA GLY A 141 11.23 18.47 13.82
C GLY A 141 11.51 17.36 14.85
N ILE A 142 11.96 16.19 14.43
CA ILE A 142 12.23 15.06 15.33
C ILE A 142 13.70 14.66 15.24
N PRO A 143 14.47 14.84 16.33
CA PRO A 143 15.89 14.46 16.39
C PRO A 143 16.11 12.96 16.18
N GLY A 144 17.30 12.61 15.72
CA GLY A 144 17.76 11.23 15.56
C GLY A 144 17.86 10.78 14.10
N SER A 145 18.68 9.78 13.85
CA SER A 145 18.98 9.24 12.52
C SER A 145 18.05 8.11 12.07
N ALA A 146 17.24 7.54 12.96
CA ALA A 146 16.37 6.43 12.66
C ALA A 146 15.19 6.84 11.78
N LEU A 147 15.00 6.11 10.67
CA LEU A 147 13.84 6.24 9.78
C LEU A 147 12.63 5.56 10.43
N ASN A 148 11.54 6.29 10.64
CA ASN A 148 10.30 5.72 11.17
C ASN A 148 9.09 6.59 10.80
N CYS A 149 7.89 6.04 10.97
CA CYS A 149 6.64 6.71 10.64
C CYS A 149 6.29 7.88 11.58
N SER A 150 6.86 7.91 12.80
CA SER A 150 6.64 9.04 13.71
C SER A 150 7.40 10.28 13.24
N LYS A 151 8.51 10.10 12.55
CA LYS A 151 9.34 11.17 12.00
C LYS A 151 8.77 11.69 10.69
N ALA A 152 8.95 10.95 9.62
CA ALA A 152 8.31 11.19 8.33
C ALA A 152 8.31 9.91 7.48
N ALA A 153 7.20 9.60 6.82
CA ALA A 153 7.12 8.44 5.96
C ALA A 153 6.16 8.60 4.78
N ILE A 154 6.47 7.89 3.68
CA ILE A 154 5.59 7.63 2.56
C ILE A 154 5.31 6.13 2.53
N ILE A 155 4.05 5.74 2.65
CA ILE A 155 3.60 4.36 2.53
C ILE A 155 2.78 4.21 1.27
N ASN A 156 3.27 3.40 0.34
CA ASN A 156 2.57 3.07 -0.90
C ASN A 156 1.83 1.74 -0.74
N MET A 157 0.49 1.76 -0.85
CA MET A 157 -0.31 0.54 -0.80
C MET A 157 -0.13 -0.26 -2.08
N SER A 158 0.74 -1.25 -2.01
CA SER A 158 1.07 -2.14 -3.11
C SER A 158 0.29 -3.47 -3.03
N SER A 159 0.81 -4.51 -3.63
CA SER A 159 0.21 -5.85 -3.66
C SER A 159 1.28 -6.90 -3.95
N SER A 160 1.09 -8.12 -3.45
CA SER A 160 1.84 -9.31 -3.90
C SER A 160 1.67 -9.54 -5.41
N ALA A 161 0.56 -9.09 -6.01
CA ALA A 161 0.37 -9.09 -7.46
C ALA A 161 1.45 -8.32 -8.25
N GLY A 162 2.19 -7.42 -7.61
CA GLY A 162 3.34 -6.72 -8.19
C GLY A 162 4.69 -7.47 -8.06
N SER A 163 4.70 -8.71 -7.56
CA SER A 163 5.87 -9.57 -7.59
C SER A 163 6.12 -10.07 -9.01
N ILE A 164 7.37 -10.01 -9.47
CA ILE A 164 7.79 -10.57 -10.76
C ILE A 164 8.10 -12.05 -10.61
N GLU A 165 8.59 -12.47 -9.47
CA GLU A 165 8.95 -13.85 -9.16
C GLU A 165 7.71 -14.69 -8.86
N GLU A 166 6.81 -14.17 -8.02
CA GLU A 166 5.60 -14.88 -7.61
C GLU A 166 4.36 -14.35 -8.35
N VAL A 167 3.97 -15.03 -9.41
CA VAL A 167 2.73 -14.72 -10.15
C VAL A 167 1.56 -15.48 -9.51
N PHE A 168 1.27 -15.12 -8.28
CA PHE A 168 0.25 -15.75 -7.46
C PHE A 168 -1.16 -15.56 -8.04
N LEU A 169 -2.00 -16.59 -7.97
CA LEU A 169 -3.40 -16.58 -8.44
C LEU A 169 -3.58 -16.23 -9.92
N TRP A 170 -2.60 -16.53 -10.79
CA TRP A 170 -2.70 -16.27 -12.23
C TRP A 170 -3.95 -16.88 -12.87
N ASN A 171 -4.27 -18.11 -12.52
CA ASN A 171 -5.40 -18.85 -13.09
C ASN A 171 -6.78 -18.32 -12.61
N TYR A 172 -6.84 -17.57 -11.51
CA TYR A 172 -8.07 -16.96 -11.01
C TYR A 172 -8.35 -15.57 -11.56
N GLY A 173 -7.31 -14.90 -12.05
CA GLY A 173 -7.44 -13.58 -12.66
C GLY A 173 -6.08 -12.99 -13.01
N GLN A 174 -5.88 -12.76 -14.29
CA GLN A 174 -4.60 -12.25 -14.77
C GLN A 174 -4.37 -10.80 -14.34
N VAL A 175 -5.43 -9.95 -14.39
CA VAL A 175 -5.42 -8.52 -14.00
C VAL A 175 -4.13 -7.82 -14.39
N VAL A 176 -3.75 -7.95 -15.66
CA VAL A 176 -2.42 -7.60 -16.21
C VAL A 176 -2.02 -6.18 -15.88
N SER A 177 -2.87 -5.20 -16.20
CA SER A 177 -2.61 -3.77 -15.91
C SER A 177 -2.36 -3.52 -14.42
N TYR A 178 -3.13 -4.18 -13.55
CA TYR A 178 -2.98 -4.04 -12.10
C TYR A 178 -1.62 -4.58 -11.64
N ARG A 179 -1.23 -5.77 -12.09
CA ARG A 179 0.07 -6.37 -11.76
C ARG A 179 1.22 -5.47 -12.22
N CYS A 180 1.20 -5.03 -13.47
CA CYS A 180 2.20 -4.12 -14.01
C CYS A 180 2.29 -2.81 -13.20
N SER A 181 1.14 -2.22 -12.84
CA SER A 181 1.11 -1.00 -12.04
C SER A 181 1.67 -1.19 -10.63
N LYS A 182 1.42 -2.34 -9.99
CA LYS A 182 1.95 -2.62 -8.65
C LYS A 182 3.44 -2.97 -8.66
N ALA A 183 3.94 -3.62 -9.71
CA ALA A 183 5.38 -3.79 -9.93
C ALA A 183 6.08 -2.43 -10.12
N ALA A 184 5.50 -1.55 -10.93
CA ALA A 184 5.99 -0.19 -11.12
C ALA A 184 5.94 0.64 -9.83
N LEU A 185 4.89 0.51 -9.02
CA LEU A 185 4.79 1.15 -7.70
C LEU A 185 5.86 0.66 -6.73
N ASN A 186 6.20 -0.64 -6.76
CA ASN A 186 7.30 -1.19 -5.97
C ASN A 186 8.64 -0.56 -6.37
N MET A 187 8.91 -0.43 -7.67
CA MET A 187 10.10 0.25 -8.18
C MET A 187 10.12 1.72 -7.80
N LEU A 188 9.00 2.44 -7.97
CA LEU A 188 8.85 3.84 -7.55
C LEU A 188 9.18 3.99 -6.05
N THR A 189 8.65 3.11 -5.21
CA THR A 189 8.94 3.12 -3.77
C THR A 189 10.42 2.95 -3.48
N LYS A 190 11.10 2.08 -4.22
CA LYS A 190 12.55 1.92 -4.12
C LYS A 190 13.29 3.19 -4.51
N CYS A 191 12.94 3.84 -5.60
CA CYS A 191 13.51 5.12 -6.02
C CYS A 191 13.29 6.21 -4.96
N GLN A 192 12.07 6.33 -4.43
CA GLN A 192 11.75 7.25 -3.34
C GLN A 192 12.59 6.96 -2.09
N SER A 193 12.76 5.69 -1.72
CA SER A 193 13.53 5.30 -0.55
C SER A 193 15.01 5.67 -0.65
N LEU A 194 15.59 5.58 -1.84
CA LEU A 194 16.98 5.97 -2.08
C LEU A 194 17.15 7.49 -2.05
N ARG A 195 16.23 8.22 -2.70
CA ARG A 195 16.33 9.68 -2.83
C ARG A 195 15.95 10.43 -1.56
N TYR A 196 14.92 9.95 -0.82
CA TYR A 196 14.39 10.70 0.32
C TYR A 196 15.00 10.29 1.67
N ARG A 197 15.83 9.25 1.68
CA ARG A 197 16.56 8.81 2.87
C ARG A 197 17.43 9.91 3.47
N GLU A 198 18.11 10.68 2.63
CA GLU A 198 18.95 11.82 3.07
C GLU A 198 18.16 12.90 3.81
N HIS A 199 16.85 12.98 3.56
CA HIS A 199 15.94 13.88 4.26
C HIS A 199 15.29 13.28 5.51
N GLY A 200 15.68 12.05 5.88
CA GLY A 200 15.11 11.35 7.04
C GLY A 200 13.69 10.83 6.81
N ILE A 201 13.27 10.61 5.55
CA ILE A 201 11.93 10.13 5.19
C ILE A 201 11.99 8.64 4.88
N LEU A 202 11.17 7.84 5.59
CA LEU A 202 10.97 6.42 5.32
C LEU A 202 10.04 6.26 4.11
N CYS A 203 10.42 5.45 3.12
CA CYS A 203 9.52 5.07 2.03
C CYS A 203 9.38 3.54 2.00
N ALA A 204 8.14 3.05 2.06
CA ALA A 204 7.86 1.62 2.06
C ALA A 204 6.64 1.29 1.19
N ALA A 205 6.72 0.15 0.48
CA ALA A 205 5.58 -0.46 -0.18
C ALA A 205 4.97 -1.51 0.76
N LEU A 206 3.64 -1.57 0.81
CA LEU A 206 2.92 -2.40 1.74
C LEU A 206 1.86 -3.23 1.00
N HIS A 207 1.87 -4.55 1.22
CA HIS A 207 0.80 -5.43 0.79
C HIS A 207 -0.18 -5.64 1.94
N PRO A 208 -1.45 -5.22 1.80
CA PRO A 208 -2.43 -5.32 2.88
C PRO A 208 -3.00 -6.74 3.06
N GLY A 209 -2.58 -7.72 2.25
CA GLY A 209 -3.24 -9.02 2.13
C GLY A 209 -4.47 -8.97 1.21
N TRP A 210 -5.22 -10.06 1.19
CA TRP A 210 -6.47 -10.13 0.44
C TRP A 210 -7.64 -9.69 1.34
N VAL A 211 -8.04 -8.45 1.17
CA VAL A 211 -8.94 -7.74 2.08
C VAL A 211 -10.35 -7.66 1.52
N GLN A 212 -11.36 -7.91 2.36
CA GLN A 212 -12.77 -7.80 2.02
C GLN A 212 -13.14 -6.32 1.76
N THR A 213 -13.17 -5.97 0.49
CA THR A 213 -13.54 -4.66 -0.05
C THR A 213 -14.28 -4.87 -1.37
N ASP A 214 -14.81 -3.81 -1.98
CA ASP A 214 -15.39 -3.87 -3.33
C ASP A 214 -14.42 -4.46 -4.36
N MET A 215 -13.11 -4.27 -4.15
CA MET A 215 -12.06 -4.80 -5.02
C MET A 215 -11.68 -6.25 -4.70
N GLY A 216 -11.69 -6.63 -3.43
CA GLY A 216 -11.25 -7.95 -2.96
C GLY A 216 -12.34 -9.03 -2.97
N GLY A 217 -13.62 -8.63 -3.07
CA GLY A 217 -14.76 -9.57 -3.07
C GLY A 217 -15.06 -10.19 -1.70
N SER A 218 -16.08 -11.07 -1.66
CA SER A 218 -16.61 -11.66 -0.42
C SER A 218 -15.76 -12.78 0.18
N GLY A 219 -14.88 -13.40 -0.62
CA GLY A 219 -14.01 -14.52 -0.17
C GLY A 219 -12.74 -14.08 0.57
N SER A 220 -12.62 -12.82 0.92
CA SER A 220 -11.42 -12.21 1.50
C SER A 220 -11.55 -11.94 2.99
N GLN A 221 -10.43 -11.71 3.69
CA GLN A 221 -10.40 -11.47 5.14
C GLN A 221 -10.94 -10.09 5.53
N LYS A 222 -11.58 -10.00 6.71
CA LYS A 222 -12.09 -8.72 7.21
C LYS A 222 -10.96 -7.68 7.36
N VAL A 223 -11.19 -6.47 6.86
CA VAL A 223 -10.21 -5.36 6.84
C VAL A 223 -9.58 -5.11 8.20
N ARG A 224 -10.38 -5.15 9.27
CA ARG A 224 -9.95 -4.81 10.64
C ARG A 224 -8.87 -5.73 11.19
N GLU A 225 -9.00 -7.03 10.98
CA GLU A 225 -8.08 -8.03 11.52
C GLU A 225 -6.73 -7.99 10.80
N LEU A 226 -6.78 -7.76 9.50
CA LEU A 226 -5.60 -7.76 8.66
C LEU A 226 -4.75 -6.51 8.88
N LEU A 227 -5.37 -5.33 8.94
CA LEU A 227 -4.66 -4.07 9.18
C LEU A 227 -4.01 -4.04 10.57
N ALA A 228 -4.61 -4.65 11.59
CA ALA A 228 -3.99 -4.78 12.90
C ALA A 228 -2.67 -5.58 12.85
N ARG A 229 -2.57 -6.61 11.97
CA ARG A 229 -1.31 -7.35 11.72
C ARG A 229 -0.31 -6.53 10.92
N VAL A 230 -0.77 -5.86 9.87
CA VAL A 230 0.06 -5.00 9.02
C VAL A 230 0.68 -3.87 9.83
N TRP A 231 -0.09 -3.25 10.72
CA TRP A 231 0.41 -2.21 11.63
C TRP A 231 1.45 -2.76 12.60
N LYS A 232 1.22 -3.92 13.21
CA LYS A 232 2.24 -4.55 14.06
C LYS A 232 3.54 -4.76 13.29
N ASN A 233 3.47 -5.18 12.04
CA ASN A 233 4.65 -5.42 11.20
C ASN A 233 5.31 -4.10 10.73
N LEU A 234 4.53 -3.06 10.41
CA LEU A 234 5.07 -1.73 10.09
C LEU A 234 5.81 -1.12 11.29
N PHE A 235 5.35 -1.44 12.52
CA PHE A 235 5.96 -0.98 13.78
C PHE A 235 7.16 -1.81 14.21
N ILE A 236 7.14 -3.12 13.93
CA ILE A 236 8.26 -4.02 14.21
C ILE A 236 9.30 -3.91 13.10
N CYS A 237 8.97 -3.34 11.95
CA CYS A 237 9.91 -3.16 10.86
C CYS A 237 10.99 -2.13 11.25
N LYS A 238 11.91 -2.57 12.09
CA LYS A 238 13.31 -2.27 11.94
C LYS A 238 13.68 -2.84 10.57
N CYS A 239 13.30 -2.11 9.52
CA CYS A 239 13.51 -2.51 8.15
C CYS A 239 15.02 -2.68 7.94
N ARG A 240 15.55 -3.89 8.09
CA ARG A 240 16.94 -4.23 7.80
C ARG A 240 17.32 -3.80 6.37
N ALA A 241 16.35 -3.76 5.46
CA ALA A 241 16.53 -3.23 4.11
C ALA A 241 16.81 -1.72 4.06
N CYS A 242 16.29 -0.93 5.01
CA CYS A 242 16.55 0.51 5.10
C CYS A 242 17.79 0.85 5.94
N CYS A 243 18.27 -0.05 6.78
CA CYS A 243 19.39 0.18 7.70
C CYS A 243 20.77 -0.12 7.15
N GLY A 244 20.93 -0.34 5.84
CA GLY A 244 22.25 -0.32 5.19
C GLY A 244 23.31 -1.29 5.79
N LEU A 245 22.92 -2.48 6.22
CA LEU A 245 23.88 -3.51 6.60
C LEU A 245 24.39 -4.19 5.32
N ASN A 246 25.55 -3.70 4.84
CA ASN A 246 26.36 -4.36 3.81
C ASN A 246 26.78 -5.75 4.32
N SER A 247 26.06 -6.78 3.97
CA SER A 247 26.51 -8.16 4.03
C SER A 247 26.38 -8.79 2.65
N PRO A 248 27.45 -9.40 2.11
CA PRO A 248 27.44 -9.97 0.75
C PRO A 248 26.52 -11.18 0.54
N ARG A 249 25.79 -11.61 1.57
CA ARG A 249 24.92 -12.79 1.54
C ARG A 249 23.45 -12.50 1.21
N HIS A 250 23.10 -11.29 0.79
CA HIS A 250 21.71 -10.88 0.60
C HIS A 250 21.42 -10.40 -0.82
N ALA A 251 21.79 -11.18 -1.82
CA ALA A 251 21.28 -11.07 -3.19
C ALA A 251 19.77 -11.39 -3.29
N GLY A 252 19.14 -11.82 -2.19
CA GLY A 252 17.72 -12.13 -2.06
C GLY A 252 16.87 -11.06 -1.36
N LEU A 253 17.15 -9.77 -1.52
CA LEU A 253 16.47 -8.67 -0.82
C LEU A 253 15.00 -8.44 -1.22
N TRP A 254 14.50 -9.17 -2.20
CA TRP A 254 13.09 -9.33 -2.51
C TRP A 254 12.41 -10.36 -1.60
N GLY A 255 13.16 -11.29 -0.99
CA GLY A 255 12.65 -12.34 -0.11
C GLY A 255 12.07 -11.88 1.24
N ASN A 256 12.43 -10.71 1.74
CA ASN A 256 11.88 -10.20 3.00
C ASN A 256 10.55 -9.44 2.86
N PHE A 257 10.12 -9.15 1.63
CA PHE A 257 8.73 -8.77 1.34
C PHE A 257 7.79 -9.97 1.46
N LEU A 258 8.33 -11.18 1.48
CA LEU A 258 7.69 -12.48 1.35
C LEU A 258 7.67 -13.32 2.63
N ALA A 259 8.29 -12.88 3.72
CA ALA A 259 8.27 -13.66 4.98
C ALA A 259 6.84 -13.87 5.52
N ASP A 260 5.88 -13.01 5.14
CA ASP A 260 4.46 -13.21 5.45
C ASP A 260 3.75 -14.12 4.44
N THR A 261 4.25 -14.30 3.22
CA THR A 261 3.64 -15.21 2.24
C THR A 261 3.86 -16.68 2.58
N LEU A 262 4.95 -17.05 3.25
CA LEU A 262 5.17 -18.42 3.74
C LEU A 262 4.23 -18.76 4.91
N SER A 263 3.89 -17.80 5.75
CA SER A 263 2.81 -17.93 6.75
C SER A 263 1.44 -18.08 6.07
N TRP A 264 1.21 -17.37 4.98
CA TRP A 264 0.03 -17.44 4.15
C TRP A 264 -0.13 -18.79 3.43
N ARG A 265 0.96 -19.30 2.87
CA ARG A 265 0.98 -20.61 2.21
C ARG A 265 0.59 -21.73 3.19
N ARG A 266 1.14 -21.74 4.39
CA ARG A 266 0.77 -22.72 5.44
C ARG A 266 -0.67 -22.59 5.92
N MET A 267 -1.22 -21.38 5.94
CA MET A 267 -2.59 -21.13 6.38
C MET A 267 -3.61 -21.55 5.31
N MET A 268 -3.32 -21.30 4.03
CA MET A 268 -4.16 -21.77 2.91
C MET A 268 -4.06 -23.29 2.71
N GLU A 269 -2.89 -23.89 2.94
CA GLU A 269 -2.70 -25.36 2.91
C GLU A 269 -3.41 -26.03 4.11
N GLY A 270 -3.55 -25.35 5.26
CA GLY A 270 -4.27 -25.85 6.44
C GLY A 270 -5.79 -25.75 6.35
N GLU A 271 -6.34 -24.74 5.70
CA GLU A 271 -7.78 -24.56 5.53
C GLU A 271 -8.38 -25.36 4.36
N MET A 272 -7.58 -25.77 3.37
CA MET A 272 -8.01 -26.61 2.24
C MET A 272 -7.86 -28.12 2.49
N GLY A 273 -7.40 -28.52 3.68
CA GLY A 273 -7.10 -29.91 4.03
C GLY A 273 -8.31 -30.86 4.11
N ASN A 274 -9.55 -30.41 3.87
CA ASN A 274 -10.75 -31.28 3.98
C ASN A 274 -11.83 -31.06 2.89
N SER A 275 -11.50 -30.54 1.74
CA SER A 275 -12.39 -30.58 0.58
C SER A 275 -11.64 -31.14 -0.63
N SER A 276 -12.02 -32.35 -1.00
CA SER A 276 -11.57 -33.06 -2.19
C SER A 276 -11.82 -32.22 -3.45
N CYS A 277 -10.79 -31.50 -3.91
CA CYS A 277 -10.76 -30.88 -5.23
C CYS A 277 -9.98 -31.80 -6.19
N PRO A 278 -10.59 -32.31 -7.28
CA PRO A 278 -9.97 -33.35 -8.13
C PRO A 278 -8.96 -32.83 -9.16
N MET A 279 -8.28 -31.71 -8.93
CA MET A 279 -7.35 -31.10 -9.91
C MET A 279 -5.92 -30.92 -9.41
N LEU A 280 -5.42 -31.77 -8.54
CA LEU A 280 -3.98 -31.85 -8.24
C LEU A 280 -3.47 -33.25 -8.59
N ALA A 281 -3.48 -33.58 -9.89
CA ALA A 281 -2.67 -34.69 -10.42
C ALA A 281 -1.26 -34.17 -10.70
N SER A 282 -0.28 -34.75 -10.00
CA SER A 282 1.16 -34.49 -10.18
C SER A 282 1.60 -34.73 -11.63
N PRO A 283 2.47 -33.92 -12.22
CA PRO A 283 3.12 -34.21 -13.48
C PRO A 283 4.39 -35.06 -13.23
N HIS A 284 4.23 -36.32 -12.91
CA HIS A 284 5.32 -37.31 -13.02
C HIS A 284 4.85 -38.41 -13.93
N SER A 285 5.04 -38.25 -15.25
CA SER A 285 5.31 -39.31 -16.24
C SER A 285 5.41 -38.69 -17.65
N LEU A 286 6.49 -38.00 -17.93
CA LEU A 286 6.95 -37.85 -19.32
C LEU A 286 7.97 -38.96 -19.59
N GLN A 287 7.49 -40.06 -20.09
CA GLN A 287 8.27 -41.09 -20.75
C GLN A 287 9.04 -40.49 -21.94
N ARG A 288 10.34 -40.73 -21.94
CA ARG A 288 11.23 -40.43 -23.09
C ARG A 288 10.74 -41.20 -24.32
N ALA A 289 10.47 -40.47 -25.38
CA ALA A 289 10.34 -41.07 -26.70
C ALA A 289 11.72 -41.45 -27.24
N PRO A 290 11.87 -42.58 -27.94
CA PRO A 290 13.15 -42.97 -28.51
C PRO A 290 13.51 -42.14 -29.76
N SER A 291 14.79 -41.80 -29.88
CA SER A 291 15.40 -41.21 -31.06
C SER A 291 15.30 -42.11 -32.28
N PRO A 292 15.03 -41.61 -33.50
CA PRO A 292 15.21 -42.37 -34.70
C PRO A 292 16.69 -42.40 -35.11
N GLU A 293 17.26 -43.56 -35.20
CA GLU A 293 18.46 -43.86 -36.02
C GLU A 293 18.09 -43.83 -37.50
N GLN A 294 18.93 -43.21 -38.24
CA GLN A 294 19.45 -43.24 -39.61
C GLN A 294 19.34 -41.91 -40.33
#